data_da02264d2bde65f1f8b9b5aa86924466
#
_entry.id   da02264d2bde65f1f8b9b5aa86924466
#
_cell.length_a   1.000
_cell.length_b   1.000
_cell.length_c   1.000
_cell.angle_alpha   90.00
_cell.angle_beta   90.00
_cell.angle_gamma   90.00
#
_symmetry.space_group_name_H-M   'P 1'
#
loop_
_entity.id
_entity.type
_entity.pdbx_description
1 polymer ?
#
loop_
_entity_poly.entity_id
_entity_poly.type
_entity_poly.pdbx_seq_one_letter_code
_entity_poly.pdbx_strand_id
1 'polypeptide(L)'
;LSAEYGRRISLKGGSFIEPQIELIYSHLNGVDYTGDTDYVGRKMHVRQGAMNSFVSRLGVGFGQETERGTWFLKASLYHEFAGDLSTDYSDGFTPKSTTQRGRDTWVGIQFGGTMKLNDRTSLYGDFEKTFGGDIKTDWRIDAGLRWSF
;
A
#
# COMPACT_ATOMS: atom_id res chain seq x y z
N LEU A 1 -8.07 -8.73 -2.66
CA LEU A 1 -9.25 -8.64 -1.77
C LEU A 1 -8.88 -7.78 -0.58
N SER A 2 -9.73 -6.79 -0.21
CA SER A 2 -9.54 -6.03 1.02
C SER A 2 -10.86 -5.86 1.76
N ALA A 3 -10.76 -5.70 3.07
CA ALA A 3 -11.86 -5.37 3.95
C ALA A 3 -11.39 -4.31 4.95
N GLU A 4 -12.12 -3.20 5.02
CA GLU A 4 -11.85 -2.09 5.93
C GLU A 4 -13.06 -1.81 6.80
N TYR A 5 -12.81 -1.53 8.07
CA TYR A 5 -13.79 -1.02 9.00
C TYR A 5 -13.24 0.22 9.71
N GLY A 6 -14.01 1.28 9.72
CA GLY A 6 -13.70 2.52 10.42
C GLY A 6 -14.94 3.10 11.07
N ARG A 7 -14.77 3.83 12.15
CA ARG A 7 -15.85 4.54 12.83
C ARG A 7 -15.46 5.97 13.12
N ARG A 8 -16.18 6.91 12.53
CA ARG A 8 -16.02 8.33 12.85
C ARG A 8 -16.73 8.66 14.14
N ILE A 9 -15.98 9.25 15.07
CA ILE A 9 -16.44 9.73 16.37
C ILE A 9 -16.36 11.25 16.32
N SER A 10 -17.52 11.90 16.24
CA SER A 10 -17.62 13.36 16.21
C SER A 10 -17.30 13.96 17.58
N LEU A 11 -16.51 15.01 17.58
CA LEU A 11 -16.14 15.81 18.74
C LEU A 11 -16.79 17.19 18.62
N LYS A 12 -16.59 18.04 19.66
CA LYS A 12 -17.07 19.42 19.63
C LYS A 12 -16.33 20.25 18.57
N GLY A 13 -17.03 21.22 17.99
CA GLY A 13 -16.44 22.17 17.03
C GLY A 13 -16.12 21.60 15.65
N GLY A 14 -16.81 20.52 15.24
CA GLY A 14 -16.60 19.89 13.92
C GLY A 14 -15.37 19.01 13.82
N SER A 15 -14.63 18.81 14.91
CA SER A 15 -13.52 17.86 14.96
C SER A 15 -14.03 16.42 15.04
N PHE A 16 -13.22 15.47 14.61
CA PHE A 16 -13.52 14.04 14.72
C PHE A 16 -12.25 13.20 14.92
N ILE A 17 -12.44 12.01 15.48
CA ILE A 17 -11.44 10.94 15.53
C ILE A 17 -12.02 9.75 14.77
N GLU A 18 -11.17 9.04 14.02
CA GLU A 18 -11.60 7.92 13.20
C GLU A 18 -10.61 6.75 13.34
N PRO A 19 -10.83 5.83 14.31
CA PRO A 19 -10.10 4.57 14.34
C PRO A 19 -10.50 3.70 13.16
N GLN A 20 -9.51 3.02 12.56
CA GLN A 20 -9.66 2.18 11.37
C GLN A 20 -8.87 0.90 11.51
N ILE A 21 -9.41 -0.18 10.96
CA ILE A 21 -8.72 -1.44 10.75
C ILE A 21 -8.95 -1.89 9.31
N GLU A 22 -7.91 -2.38 8.66
CA GLU A 22 -8.00 -2.95 7.32
C GLU A 22 -7.21 -4.24 7.23
N LEU A 23 -7.74 -5.19 6.48
CA LEU A 23 -7.09 -6.44 6.12
C LEU A 23 -7.02 -6.51 4.60
N ILE A 24 -5.83 -6.74 4.07
CA ILE A 24 -5.57 -6.79 2.63
C ILE A 24 -4.95 -8.14 2.30
N TYR A 25 -5.57 -8.89 1.40
CA TYR A 25 -5.02 -10.12 0.85
C TYR A 25 -4.75 -9.96 -0.63
N SER A 26 -3.52 -10.31 -1.04
CA SER A 26 -3.09 -10.32 -2.44
C SER A 26 -2.45 -11.65 -2.79
N HIS A 27 -2.67 -12.10 -4.01
CA HIS A 27 -2.04 -13.28 -4.57
C HIS A 27 -1.43 -12.94 -5.93
N LEU A 28 -0.16 -13.27 -6.11
CA LEU A 28 0.54 -13.20 -7.39
C LEU A 28 0.89 -14.61 -7.82
N ASN A 29 0.50 -14.96 -9.04
CA ASN A 29 0.85 -16.26 -9.63
C ASN A 29 2.37 -16.31 -9.87
N GLY A 30 2.91 -17.52 -9.74
CA GLY A 30 4.27 -17.78 -10.14
C GLY A 30 4.46 -17.62 -11.65
N VAL A 31 5.68 -17.34 -12.07
CA VAL A 31 6.07 -17.24 -13.48
C VAL A 31 7.31 -18.09 -13.73
N ASP A 32 7.33 -18.69 -14.92
CA ASP A 32 8.41 -19.54 -15.39
C ASP A 32 8.81 -19.06 -16.79
N TYR A 33 10.08 -18.72 -16.96
CA TYR A 33 10.58 -18.26 -18.25
C TYR A 33 12.04 -18.68 -18.47
N THR A 34 12.43 -18.76 -19.73
CA THR A 34 13.79 -19.04 -20.15
C THR A 34 14.31 -17.88 -20.98
N GLY A 35 15.42 -17.32 -20.57
CA GLY A 35 16.14 -16.24 -21.27
C GLY A 35 17.46 -16.71 -21.84
N ASP A 36 17.94 -16.01 -22.85
CA ASP A 36 19.30 -16.20 -23.37
C ASP A 36 20.31 -15.51 -22.43
N THR A 37 21.48 -16.12 -22.29
CA THR A 37 22.61 -15.53 -21.55
C THR A 37 23.63 -14.94 -22.52
N ASP A 38 24.57 -14.14 -22.05
CA ASP A 38 25.67 -13.58 -22.82
C ASP A 38 26.65 -14.66 -23.34
N TYR A 39 26.52 -15.89 -22.87
CA TYR A 39 27.30 -17.03 -23.34
C TYR A 39 26.56 -17.78 -24.45
N VAL A 40 27.18 -17.89 -25.61
CA VAL A 40 26.62 -18.60 -26.78
C VAL A 40 26.18 -20.02 -26.42
N GLY A 41 24.90 -20.30 -26.66
CA GLY A 41 24.32 -21.64 -26.45
C GLY A 41 23.89 -21.95 -25.02
N ARG A 42 23.99 -20.99 -24.07
CA ARG A 42 23.47 -21.15 -22.72
C ARG A 42 22.16 -20.41 -22.53
N LYS A 43 21.23 -21.06 -21.89
CA LYS A 43 19.94 -20.47 -21.50
C LYS A 43 19.82 -20.45 -19.97
N MET A 44 19.25 -19.40 -19.45
CA MET A 44 18.88 -19.30 -18.05
C MET A 44 17.42 -19.56 -17.88
N HIS A 45 17.10 -20.56 -17.08
CA HIS A 45 15.75 -20.88 -16.66
C HIS A 45 15.49 -20.21 -15.31
N VAL A 46 14.43 -19.40 -15.24
CA VAL A 46 14.03 -18.67 -14.03
C VAL A 46 12.63 -19.06 -13.67
N ARG A 47 12.44 -19.61 -12.49
CA ARG A 47 11.16 -19.96 -11.92
C ARG A 47 10.92 -19.14 -10.68
N GLN A 48 9.98 -18.23 -10.76
CA GLN A 48 9.51 -17.47 -9.63
C GLN A 48 8.25 -18.13 -9.06
N GLY A 49 8.27 -18.48 -7.78
CA GLY A 49 7.13 -19.08 -7.09
C GLY A 49 5.95 -18.09 -6.97
N ALA A 50 4.77 -18.61 -6.68
CA ALA A 50 3.63 -17.78 -6.33
C ALA A 50 3.89 -17.07 -5.00
N MET A 51 3.39 -15.83 -4.85
CA MET A 51 3.51 -15.04 -3.64
C MET A 51 2.12 -14.75 -3.08
N ASN A 52 1.95 -14.97 -1.79
CA ASN A 52 0.79 -14.50 -1.04
C ASN A 52 1.22 -13.36 -0.12
N SER A 53 0.43 -12.30 -0.08
CA SER A 53 0.60 -11.17 0.83
C SER A 53 -0.65 -11.05 1.68
N PHE A 54 -0.46 -10.86 2.99
CA PHE A 54 -1.54 -10.60 3.94
C PHE A 54 -1.12 -9.47 4.87
N VAL A 55 -1.63 -8.27 4.58
CA VAL A 55 -1.32 -7.05 5.34
C VAL A 55 -2.49 -6.72 6.26
N SER A 56 -2.18 -6.41 7.53
CA SER A 56 -3.10 -5.69 8.41
C SER A 56 -2.67 -4.23 8.55
N ARG A 57 -3.65 -3.34 8.62
CA ARG A 57 -3.47 -1.93 8.94
C ARG A 57 -4.33 -1.55 10.13
N LEU A 58 -3.71 -0.97 11.14
CA LEU A 58 -4.39 -0.28 12.24
C LEU A 58 -4.11 1.21 12.11
N GLY A 59 -5.16 2.01 12.03
CA GLY A 59 -5.04 3.44 11.84
C GLY A 59 -5.87 4.25 12.82
N VAL A 60 -5.43 5.47 13.08
CA VAL A 60 -6.22 6.49 13.74
C VAL A 60 -6.11 7.79 12.98
N GLY A 61 -7.25 8.34 12.56
CA GLY A 61 -7.37 9.65 11.97
C GLY A 61 -7.87 10.67 12.98
N PHE A 62 -7.38 11.89 12.88
CA PHE A 62 -7.94 13.08 13.51
C PHE A 62 -8.19 14.10 12.40
N GLY A 63 -9.34 14.76 12.42
CA GLY A 63 -9.66 15.76 11.43
C GLY A 63 -10.69 16.77 11.91
N GLN A 64 -10.96 17.72 11.04
CA GLN A 64 -11.96 18.74 11.28
C GLN A 64 -12.78 18.96 10.01
N GLU A 65 -14.08 19.02 10.21
CA GLU A 65 -15.07 19.36 9.20
C GLU A 65 -15.50 20.80 9.37
N THR A 66 -15.48 21.55 8.28
CA THR A 66 -15.87 22.95 8.22
C THR A 66 -16.88 23.14 7.08
N GLU A 67 -17.52 24.29 6.98
CA GLU A 67 -18.43 24.63 5.87
C GLU A 67 -17.74 24.56 4.50
N ARG A 68 -16.43 24.82 4.47
CA ARG A 68 -15.63 24.87 3.23
C ARG A 68 -14.93 23.55 2.89
N GLY A 69 -14.94 22.57 3.78
CA GLY A 69 -14.31 21.27 3.52
C GLY A 69 -13.88 20.54 4.78
N THR A 70 -13.07 19.52 4.57
CA THR A 70 -12.57 18.64 5.64
C THR A 70 -11.07 18.51 5.48
N TRP A 71 -10.32 18.54 6.57
CA TRP A 71 -8.94 18.10 6.59
C TRP A 71 -8.75 17.01 7.63
N PHE A 72 -7.75 16.17 7.43
CA PHE A 72 -7.40 15.09 8.36
C PHE A 72 -5.90 14.83 8.40
N LEU A 73 -5.46 14.33 9.54
CA LEU A 73 -4.17 13.72 9.76
C LEU A 73 -4.41 12.29 10.24
N LYS A 74 -3.76 11.30 9.60
CA LYS A 74 -3.89 9.89 9.94
C LYS A 74 -2.53 9.29 10.23
N ALA A 75 -2.43 8.50 11.29
CA ALA A 75 -1.30 7.63 11.57
C ALA A 75 -1.76 6.18 11.45
N SER A 76 -0.95 5.34 10.81
CA SER A 76 -1.26 3.94 10.57
C SER A 76 -0.04 3.06 10.84
N LEU A 77 -0.29 1.91 11.45
CA LEU A 77 0.67 0.82 11.61
C LEU A 77 0.29 -0.31 10.66
N TYR A 78 1.23 -0.74 9.85
CA TYR A 78 1.07 -1.83 8.89
C TYR A 78 1.91 -3.02 9.31
N HIS A 79 1.39 -4.22 9.10
CA HIS A 79 2.13 -5.47 9.30
C HIS A 79 1.81 -6.46 8.18
N GLU A 80 2.85 -6.91 7.46
CA GLU A 80 2.80 -7.99 6.48
C GLU A 80 3.12 -9.31 7.17
N PHE A 81 2.17 -10.25 7.17
CA PHE A 81 2.31 -11.57 7.80
C PHE A 81 2.90 -12.62 6.86
N ALA A 82 2.89 -12.38 5.57
CA ALA A 82 3.33 -13.29 4.52
C ALA A 82 4.34 -12.60 3.60
N GLY A 83 4.14 -12.62 2.27
CA GLY A 83 4.97 -11.88 1.32
C GLY A 83 6.28 -12.59 0.96
N ASP A 84 6.50 -13.82 1.39
CA ASP A 84 7.70 -14.59 1.04
C ASP A 84 7.67 -14.94 -0.45
N LEU A 85 8.79 -14.70 -1.14
CA LEU A 85 8.96 -14.96 -2.57
C LEU A 85 10.18 -15.82 -2.79
N SER A 86 10.00 -16.98 -3.43
CA SER A 86 11.10 -17.87 -3.81
C SER A 86 11.36 -17.77 -5.31
N THR A 87 12.62 -17.68 -5.68
CA THR A 87 13.07 -17.67 -7.09
C THR A 87 14.16 -18.70 -7.29
N ASP A 88 13.96 -19.59 -8.23
CA ASP A 88 14.92 -20.62 -8.65
C ASP A 88 15.53 -20.21 -9.99
N TYR A 89 16.85 -20.29 -10.07
CA TYR A 89 17.64 -20.02 -11.27
C TYR A 89 18.40 -21.29 -11.67
N SER A 90 18.45 -21.58 -12.96
CA SER A 90 19.28 -22.67 -13.48
C SER A 90 19.81 -22.32 -14.86
N ASP A 91 21.13 -22.46 -15.03
CA ASP A 91 21.79 -22.38 -16.35
C ASP A 91 21.98 -23.77 -17.01
N GLY A 92 21.33 -24.79 -16.43
CA GLY A 92 21.46 -26.19 -16.84
C GLY A 92 22.62 -26.93 -16.15
N PHE A 93 23.48 -26.22 -15.40
CA PHE A 93 24.62 -26.81 -14.69
C PHE A 93 24.56 -26.55 -13.17
N THR A 94 24.21 -25.35 -12.77
CA THR A 94 24.22 -24.93 -11.35
C THR A 94 22.86 -24.35 -10.96
N PRO A 95 22.01 -25.11 -10.28
CA PRO A 95 20.77 -24.56 -9.74
C PRO A 95 21.08 -23.66 -8.55
N LYS A 96 20.41 -22.51 -8.48
CA LYS A 96 20.46 -21.57 -7.35
C LYS A 96 19.04 -21.19 -6.97
N SER A 97 18.71 -21.33 -5.69
CA SER A 97 17.45 -20.88 -5.12
C SER A 97 17.69 -19.69 -4.19
N THR A 98 16.80 -18.72 -4.25
CA THR A 98 16.80 -17.55 -3.37
C THR A 98 15.39 -17.34 -2.83
N THR A 99 15.27 -17.17 -1.53
CA THR A 99 14.01 -16.83 -0.89
C THR A 99 14.13 -15.44 -0.26
N GLN A 100 13.31 -14.52 -0.72
CA GLN A 100 13.15 -13.21 -0.12
C GLN A 100 12.00 -13.29 0.88
N ARG A 101 12.26 -12.89 2.13
CA ARG A 101 11.24 -12.80 3.17
C ARG A 101 10.53 -11.46 3.04
N GLY A 102 9.19 -11.51 3.00
CA GLY A 102 8.36 -10.32 2.84
C GLY A 102 7.66 -9.87 4.11
N ARG A 103 7.86 -10.58 5.26
CA ARG A 103 7.27 -10.17 6.55
C ARG A 103 7.92 -8.90 7.04
N ASP A 104 7.09 -7.91 7.33
CA ASP A 104 7.59 -6.57 7.65
C ASP A 104 6.58 -5.76 8.46
N THR A 105 7.08 -4.69 9.10
CA THR A 105 6.25 -3.75 9.86
C THR A 105 6.71 -2.34 9.57
N TRP A 106 5.77 -1.48 9.18
CA TRP A 106 6.05 -0.07 8.91
C TRP A 106 4.94 0.86 9.42
N VAL A 107 5.25 2.13 9.51
CA VAL A 107 4.32 3.18 9.95
C VAL A 107 4.07 4.13 8.79
N GLY A 108 2.83 4.58 8.62
CA GLY A 108 2.43 5.61 7.66
C GLY A 108 1.83 6.82 8.37
N ILE A 109 2.17 8.00 7.86
CA ILE A 109 1.53 9.26 8.23
C ILE A 109 0.92 9.85 6.96
N GLN A 110 -0.37 10.14 7.01
CA GLN A 110 -1.12 10.71 5.90
C GLN A 110 -1.78 12.01 6.35
N PHE A 111 -1.65 13.05 5.52
CA PHE A 111 -2.35 14.32 5.68
C PHE A 111 -3.14 14.60 4.41
N GLY A 112 -4.40 14.97 4.54
CA GLY A 112 -5.22 15.20 3.37
C GLY A 112 -6.49 15.97 3.69
N GLY A 113 -7.32 16.14 2.65
CA GLY A 113 -8.57 16.82 2.81
C GLY A 113 -9.34 17.06 1.51
N THR A 114 -10.47 17.69 1.69
CA THR A 114 -11.34 18.13 0.59
C THR A 114 -11.70 19.59 0.83
N MET A 115 -11.65 20.41 -0.22
CA MET A 115 -12.03 21.81 -0.18
C MET A 115 -13.12 22.08 -1.24
N LYS A 116 -14.24 22.63 -0.83
CA LYS A 116 -15.29 23.10 -1.72
C LYS A 116 -14.83 24.41 -2.39
N LEU A 117 -14.73 24.41 -3.70
CA LEU A 117 -14.44 25.61 -4.51
C LEU A 117 -15.73 26.39 -4.80
N ASN A 118 -16.82 25.65 -5.03
CA ASN A 118 -18.18 26.16 -5.19
C ASN A 118 -19.18 25.01 -4.92
N ASP A 119 -20.50 25.26 -5.11
CA ASP A 119 -21.54 24.27 -4.83
C ASP A 119 -21.46 22.99 -5.68
N ARG A 120 -20.75 23.03 -6.81
CA ARG A 120 -20.62 21.91 -7.75
C ARG A 120 -19.22 21.34 -7.85
N THR A 121 -18.21 22.04 -7.32
CA THR A 121 -16.81 21.67 -7.52
C THR A 121 -16.09 21.57 -6.19
N SER A 122 -15.42 20.45 -5.97
CA SER A 122 -14.53 20.25 -4.83
C SER A 122 -13.17 19.77 -5.29
N LEU A 123 -12.13 20.30 -4.68
CA LEU A 123 -10.76 19.81 -4.78
C LEU A 123 -10.52 18.84 -3.62
N TYR A 124 -9.88 17.71 -3.90
CA TYR A 124 -9.40 16.81 -2.85
C TYR A 124 -7.93 16.46 -3.09
N GLY A 125 -7.24 16.12 -2.02
CA GLY A 125 -5.87 15.64 -2.11
C GLY A 125 -5.37 15.11 -0.79
N ASP A 126 -4.35 14.28 -0.88
CA ASP A 126 -3.61 13.78 0.27
C ASP A 126 -2.14 13.53 -0.06
N PHE A 127 -1.36 13.54 0.99
CA PHE A 127 0.06 13.21 1.01
C PHE A 127 0.29 12.14 2.07
N GLU A 128 0.96 11.07 1.71
CA GLU A 128 1.36 10.00 2.62
C GLU A 128 2.87 9.81 2.60
N LYS A 129 3.45 9.58 3.76
CA LYS A 129 4.84 9.16 3.94
C LYS A 129 4.90 7.96 4.86
N THR A 130 5.69 6.96 4.48
CA THR A 130 5.92 5.77 5.31
C THR A 130 7.33 5.75 5.88
N PHE A 131 7.49 5.08 7.01
CA PHE A 131 8.73 4.97 7.78
C PHE A 131 8.89 3.54 8.30
N GLY A 132 10.14 3.10 8.39
CA GLY A 132 10.46 1.73 8.79
C GLY A 132 10.19 0.73 7.68
N GLY A 133 10.53 -0.53 7.93
CA GLY A 133 10.38 -1.62 6.99
C GLY A 133 11.34 -1.59 5.80
N ASP A 134 11.46 -2.73 5.14
CA ASP A 134 12.25 -2.92 3.92
C ASP A 134 11.41 -2.64 2.67
N ILE A 135 10.10 -2.93 2.74
CA ILE A 135 9.12 -2.69 1.67
C ILE A 135 8.25 -1.51 2.07
N LYS A 136 8.52 -0.33 1.56
CA LYS A 136 7.79 0.90 1.89
C LYS A 136 7.59 1.79 0.66
N THR A 137 6.53 2.57 0.71
CA THR A 137 6.35 3.70 -0.20
C THR A 137 6.97 4.93 0.46
N ASP A 138 8.04 5.48 -0.09
CA ASP A 138 8.69 6.63 0.54
C ASP A 138 7.75 7.82 0.67
N TRP A 139 6.97 8.09 -0.38
CA TRP A 139 5.92 9.09 -0.35
C TRP A 139 4.89 8.83 -1.47
N ARG A 140 3.67 9.28 -1.25
CA ARG A 140 2.58 9.27 -2.23
C ARG A 140 1.83 10.59 -2.16
N ILE A 141 1.46 11.12 -3.31
CA ILE A 141 0.59 12.29 -3.44
C ILE A 141 -0.56 11.91 -4.34
N ASP A 142 -1.77 12.12 -3.87
CA ASP A 142 -3.00 12.01 -4.65
C ASP A 142 -3.70 13.36 -4.69
N ALA A 143 -4.22 13.77 -5.83
CA ALA A 143 -5.02 14.98 -5.98
C ALA A 143 -6.05 14.81 -7.10
N GLY A 144 -7.20 15.43 -6.93
CA GLY A 144 -8.24 15.39 -7.95
C GLY A 144 -9.36 16.40 -7.74
N LEU A 145 -10.17 16.53 -8.76
CA LEU A 145 -11.37 17.35 -8.76
C LEU A 145 -12.61 16.48 -8.82
N ARG A 146 -13.61 16.84 -8.04
CA ARG A 146 -14.97 16.27 -8.13
C ARG A 146 -15.90 17.37 -8.61
N TRP A 147 -16.62 17.09 -9.67
CA TRP A 147 -17.64 17.98 -10.21
C TRP A 147 -19.00 17.27 -10.23
N SER A 148 -20.03 17.94 -9.70
CA SER A 148 -21.42 17.47 -9.69
C SER A 148 -22.24 18.31 -10.69
N PHE A 149 -23.02 17.66 -11.52
CA PHE A 149 -23.90 18.30 -12.55
C PHE A 149 -25.38 18.07 -12.21
#